data_5aabf7735f25e99f8f26da437631d58f
#
_entry.id   5aabf7735f25e99f8f26da437631d58f
#
_cell.length_a   1.000
_cell.length_b   1.000
_cell.length_c   1.000
_cell.angle_alpha   90.00
_cell.angle_beta   90.00
_cell.angle_gamma   90.00
#
_symmetry.space_group_name_H-M   'P 1'
#
loop_
_entity.id
_entity.type
_entity.pdbx_description
1 polymer ?
#
loop_
_entity_poly.entity_id
_entity_poly.type
_entity_poly.pdbx_seq_one_letter_code
_entity_poly.pdbx_strand_id
1 'polypeptide(L)'
;MEHTKIKNINLSKRRKKIFRRRLIFLISIILIICGSIFFVFSKMNKDESYRDAYKKNISSRELEKMRQELDIKEVNYKWGSGLKKGNSPKRLIIHHSATDSPETPEDIHKFHLDNGWSGIGYHFYIREDGTIYKGRDENVIGAHAKNANYNTLGICIEGNFEKEGLKEAQKIHLLN
;
A
#
# COMPACT_ATOMS: atom_id res chain seq x y z
N MET A 1 -14.81 32.20 66.95
CA MET A 1 -15.72 31.55 65.97
C MET A 1 -15.68 32.17 64.58
N GLU A 2 -15.53 33.44 64.39
CA GLU A 2 -15.55 34.15 63.10
C GLU A 2 -14.36 33.83 62.19
N HIS A 3 -13.14 33.78 62.73
CA HIS A 3 -11.92 33.45 62.00
C HIS A 3 -11.93 32.06 61.33
N THR A 4 -12.58 31.06 61.96
CA THR A 4 -12.69 29.68 61.43
C THR A 4 -13.65 29.63 60.26
N LYS A 5 -14.73 30.43 60.32
CA LYS A 5 -15.77 30.50 59.27
C LYS A 5 -15.22 31.14 57.97
N ILE A 6 -14.41 32.20 58.09
CA ILE A 6 -13.75 32.87 56.94
C ILE A 6 -12.71 31.94 56.27
N LYS A 7 -11.93 31.18 57.06
CA LYS A 7 -10.93 30.24 56.55
C LYS A 7 -11.60 29.09 55.74
N ASN A 8 -12.73 28.59 56.19
CA ASN A 8 -13.50 27.55 55.50
C ASN A 8 -14.15 28.04 54.18
N ILE A 9 -14.61 29.28 54.13
CA ILE A 9 -15.17 29.89 52.90
C ILE A 9 -14.06 30.09 51.85
N ASN A 10 -12.85 30.48 52.24
CA ASN A 10 -11.72 30.66 51.35
C ASN A 10 -11.19 29.32 50.77
N LEU A 11 -11.19 28.27 51.59
CA LEU A 11 -10.84 26.92 51.15
C LEU A 11 -11.87 26.36 50.15
N SER A 12 -13.15 26.59 50.35
CA SER A 12 -14.21 26.20 49.43
C SER A 12 -14.09 26.93 48.08
N LYS A 13 -13.86 28.22 48.05
CA LYS A 13 -13.65 28.99 46.83
C LYS A 13 -12.40 28.53 46.06
N ARG A 14 -11.29 28.21 46.76
CA ARG A 14 -10.04 27.71 46.18
C ARG A 14 -10.26 26.32 45.54
N ARG A 15 -10.98 25.40 46.21
CA ARG A 15 -11.34 24.06 45.66
C ARG A 15 -12.19 24.19 44.40
N LYS A 16 -13.20 25.06 44.39
CA LYS A 16 -14.03 25.33 43.20
C LYS A 16 -13.20 25.88 42.01
N LYS A 17 -12.25 26.77 42.28
CA LYS A 17 -11.36 27.33 41.27
C LYS A 17 -10.42 26.27 40.67
N ILE A 18 -9.87 25.38 41.51
CA ILE A 18 -9.03 24.25 41.06
C ILE A 18 -9.86 23.25 40.24
N PHE A 19 -11.05 22.92 40.69
CA PHE A 19 -11.95 22.02 39.99
C PHE A 19 -12.33 22.58 38.60
N ARG A 20 -12.70 23.83 38.48
CA ARG A 20 -13.00 24.49 37.20
C ARG A 20 -11.80 24.46 36.25
N ARG A 21 -10.59 24.72 36.74
CA ARG A 21 -9.37 24.65 35.90
C ARG A 21 -9.10 23.25 35.39
N ARG A 22 -9.26 22.20 36.24
CA ARG A 22 -9.13 20.81 35.85
C ARG A 22 -10.18 20.41 34.84
N LEU A 23 -11.42 20.86 35.03
CA LEU A 23 -12.52 20.59 34.12
C LEU A 23 -12.27 21.20 32.72
N ILE A 24 -11.82 22.48 32.70
CA ILE A 24 -11.48 23.15 31.43
C ILE A 24 -10.35 22.41 30.71
N PHE A 25 -9.31 22.01 31.46
CA PHE A 25 -8.19 21.25 30.90
C PHE A 25 -8.65 19.87 30.31
N LEU A 26 -9.51 19.14 31.01
CA LEU A 26 -10.08 17.90 30.50
C LEU A 26 -10.93 18.12 29.25
N ILE A 27 -11.75 19.16 29.23
CA ILE A 27 -12.55 19.49 28.04
C ILE A 27 -11.64 19.85 26.86
N SER A 28 -10.56 20.59 27.06
CA SER A 28 -9.62 20.92 25.99
C SER A 28 -8.92 19.70 25.42
N ILE A 29 -8.55 18.72 26.26
CA ILE A 29 -7.98 17.44 25.81
C ILE A 29 -8.98 16.66 24.96
N ILE A 30 -10.24 16.57 25.42
CA ILE A 30 -11.31 15.88 24.68
C ILE A 30 -11.53 16.54 23.32
N LEU A 31 -11.55 17.86 23.24
CA LEU A 31 -11.71 18.59 21.98
C LEU A 31 -10.55 18.34 21.00
N ILE A 32 -9.31 18.27 21.52
CA ILE A 32 -8.14 17.95 20.70
C ILE A 32 -8.25 16.52 20.15
N ILE A 33 -8.63 15.55 20.98
CA ILE A 33 -8.79 14.15 20.57
C ILE A 33 -9.91 14.04 19.53
N CYS A 34 -11.07 14.66 19.78
CA CYS A 34 -12.18 14.65 18.84
C CYS A 34 -11.82 15.32 17.51
N GLY A 35 -11.08 16.43 17.55
CA GLY A 35 -10.57 17.10 16.35
C GLY A 35 -9.61 16.23 15.55
N SER A 36 -8.71 15.52 16.23
CA SER A 36 -7.78 14.58 15.59
C SER A 36 -8.52 13.40 14.93
N ILE A 37 -9.48 12.82 15.62
CA ILE A 37 -10.31 11.72 15.08
C ILE A 37 -11.12 12.22 13.88
N PHE A 38 -11.74 13.39 13.98
CA PHE A 38 -12.48 13.98 12.86
C PHE A 38 -11.60 14.25 11.65
N PHE A 39 -10.37 14.76 11.85
CA PHE A 39 -9.41 15.00 10.79
C PHE A 39 -9.00 13.70 10.07
N VAL A 40 -8.68 12.65 10.84
CA VAL A 40 -8.34 11.33 10.28
C VAL A 40 -9.52 10.76 9.49
N PHE A 41 -10.73 10.81 10.04
CA PHE A 41 -11.93 10.33 9.39
C PHE A 41 -12.27 11.11 8.11
N SER A 42 -12.11 12.44 8.14
CA SER A 42 -12.29 13.30 6.97
C SER A 42 -11.28 12.98 5.86
N LYS A 43 -10.02 12.70 6.22
CA LYS A 43 -8.98 12.29 5.25
C LYS A 43 -9.30 10.92 4.64
N MET A 44 -9.73 9.95 5.45
CA MET A 44 -10.11 8.62 4.98
C MET A 44 -11.31 8.69 4.01
N ASN A 45 -12.35 9.46 4.33
CA ASN A 45 -13.51 9.65 3.46
C ASN A 45 -13.14 10.35 2.13
N LYS A 46 -12.19 11.27 2.16
CA LYS A 46 -11.71 11.93 0.95
C LYS A 46 -10.99 10.93 0.02
N ASP A 47 -10.14 10.08 0.58
CA ASP A 47 -9.43 9.03 -0.20
C ASP A 47 -10.40 7.99 -0.77
N GLU A 48 -11.50 7.68 -0.08
CA GLU A 48 -12.54 6.77 -0.56
C GLU A 48 -13.37 7.41 -1.67
N SER A 49 -13.73 8.68 -1.52
CA SER A 49 -14.43 9.47 -2.55
C SER A 49 -13.63 9.59 -3.84
N TYR A 50 -12.31 9.80 -3.78
CA TYR A 50 -11.44 9.82 -4.97
C TYR A 50 -11.37 8.43 -5.64
N ARG A 51 -11.30 7.35 -4.87
CA ARG A 51 -11.31 5.99 -5.41
C ARG A 51 -12.62 5.65 -6.11
N ASP A 52 -13.75 6.04 -5.54
CA ASP A 52 -15.06 5.78 -6.11
C ASP A 52 -15.33 6.66 -7.34
N ALA A 53 -14.86 7.90 -7.35
CA ALA A 53 -14.89 8.77 -8.52
C ALA A 53 -14.03 8.21 -9.66
N TYR A 54 -12.85 7.67 -9.34
CA TYR A 54 -11.97 7.02 -10.32
C TYR A 54 -12.61 5.75 -10.89
N LYS A 55 -13.16 4.87 -10.05
CA LYS A 55 -13.87 3.65 -10.46
C LYS A 55 -15.12 3.95 -11.31
N LYS A 56 -15.81 5.04 -11.00
CA LYS A 56 -17.04 5.44 -11.72
C LYS A 56 -16.75 6.02 -13.09
N ASN A 57 -15.56 6.56 -13.32
CA ASN A 57 -15.19 7.23 -14.57
C ASN A 57 -14.59 6.31 -15.63
N ILE A 58 -14.13 5.10 -15.26
CA ILE A 58 -13.57 4.14 -16.21
C ILE A 58 -14.58 3.03 -16.46
N SER A 59 -15.13 2.99 -17.67
CA SER A 59 -16.04 1.90 -18.07
C SER A 59 -15.29 0.57 -18.20
N SER A 60 -16.00 -0.55 -18.03
CA SER A 60 -15.41 -1.89 -18.22
C SER A 60 -14.80 -2.06 -19.61
N ARG A 61 -15.35 -1.37 -20.62
CA ARG A 61 -14.85 -1.37 -22.00
C ARG A 61 -13.52 -0.63 -22.13
N GLU A 62 -13.37 0.50 -21.43
CA GLU A 62 -12.11 1.25 -21.41
C GLU A 62 -11.02 0.48 -20.69
N LEU A 63 -11.32 -0.17 -19.56
CA LEU A 63 -10.39 -1.04 -18.86
C LEU A 63 -9.90 -2.20 -19.75
N GLU A 64 -10.81 -2.81 -20.50
CA GLU A 64 -10.46 -3.88 -21.43
C GLU A 64 -9.59 -3.37 -22.58
N LYS A 65 -9.90 -2.18 -23.12
CA LYS A 65 -9.06 -1.53 -24.12
C LYS A 65 -7.65 -1.24 -23.60
N MET A 66 -7.53 -0.67 -22.39
CA MET A 66 -6.23 -0.42 -21.75
C MET A 66 -5.44 -1.72 -21.54
N ARG A 67 -6.08 -2.82 -21.13
CA ARG A 67 -5.43 -4.13 -21.02
C ARG A 67 -4.89 -4.64 -22.35
N GLN A 68 -5.64 -4.47 -23.43
CA GLN A 68 -5.20 -4.85 -24.78
C GLN A 68 -4.04 -3.98 -25.28
N GLU A 69 -4.03 -2.69 -24.93
CA GLU A 69 -2.95 -1.76 -25.28
C GLU A 69 -1.63 -2.07 -24.54
N LEU A 70 -1.70 -2.63 -23.34
CA LEU A 70 -0.50 -3.04 -22.59
C LEU A 70 0.24 -4.25 -23.19
N ASP A 71 -0.40 -5.02 -24.09
CA ASP A 71 0.19 -6.19 -24.77
C ASP A 71 0.97 -7.13 -23.83
N ILE A 72 0.37 -7.50 -22.69
CA ILE A 72 0.99 -8.34 -21.68
C ILE A 72 1.23 -9.73 -22.24
N LYS A 73 2.48 -10.17 -22.25
CA LYS A 73 2.88 -11.49 -22.75
C LYS A 73 2.65 -12.56 -21.70
N GLU A 74 1.94 -13.61 -22.08
CA GLU A 74 1.77 -14.83 -21.26
C GLU A 74 3.02 -15.70 -21.34
N VAL A 75 3.42 -16.32 -20.23
CA VAL A 75 4.50 -17.29 -20.14
C VAL A 75 3.97 -18.59 -19.57
N ASN A 76 4.31 -19.71 -20.20
CA ASN A 76 3.88 -21.03 -19.75
C ASN A 76 4.83 -21.59 -18.68
N TYR A 77 4.63 -21.18 -17.44
CA TYR A 77 5.44 -21.60 -16.32
C TYR A 77 5.07 -23.01 -15.82
N LYS A 78 6.10 -23.79 -15.45
CA LYS A 78 5.92 -25.03 -14.68
C LYS A 78 5.99 -24.70 -13.19
N TRP A 79 4.86 -24.48 -12.57
CA TRP A 79 4.74 -24.08 -11.18
C TRP A 79 5.10 -25.22 -10.21
N GLY A 80 5.83 -24.88 -9.15
CA GLY A 80 6.00 -25.74 -7.98
C GLY A 80 4.73 -25.81 -7.12
N SER A 81 4.77 -26.62 -6.07
CA SER A 81 3.67 -26.73 -5.11
C SER A 81 3.55 -25.48 -4.23
N GLY A 82 2.35 -25.24 -3.67
CA GLY A 82 2.14 -24.23 -2.63
C GLY A 82 1.63 -22.87 -3.09
N LEU A 83 1.22 -22.72 -4.34
CA LEU A 83 0.50 -21.50 -4.78
C LEU A 83 -0.81 -21.35 -3.99
N LYS A 84 -1.01 -20.17 -3.40
CA LYS A 84 -2.19 -19.85 -2.61
C LYS A 84 -3.06 -18.85 -3.34
N LYS A 85 -4.32 -19.21 -3.60
CA LYS A 85 -5.35 -18.31 -4.14
C LYS A 85 -5.96 -17.43 -3.07
N GLY A 86 -6.75 -16.44 -3.47
CA GLY A 86 -7.49 -15.54 -2.58
C GLY A 86 -6.80 -14.20 -2.37
N ASN A 87 -5.89 -13.81 -3.27
CA ASN A 87 -5.37 -12.45 -3.31
C ASN A 87 -6.46 -11.49 -3.82
N SER A 88 -6.69 -10.40 -3.10
CA SER A 88 -7.58 -9.29 -3.51
C SER A 88 -6.78 -7.99 -3.46
N PRO A 89 -6.06 -7.65 -4.54
CA PRO A 89 -5.07 -6.59 -4.52
C PRO A 89 -5.68 -5.22 -4.22
N LYS A 90 -5.06 -4.50 -3.29
CA LYS A 90 -5.40 -3.11 -2.93
C LYS A 90 -4.20 -2.17 -3.05
N ARG A 91 -3.01 -2.73 -3.29
CA ARG A 91 -1.75 -1.98 -3.39
C ARG A 91 -0.86 -2.61 -4.44
N LEU A 92 -0.05 -1.79 -5.09
CA LEU A 92 1.07 -2.21 -5.92
C LEU A 92 2.36 -2.09 -5.10
N ILE A 93 3.27 -3.05 -5.27
CA ILE A 93 4.63 -2.98 -4.74
C ILE A 93 5.56 -3.17 -5.93
N ILE A 94 6.38 -2.17 -6.18
CA ILE A 94 7.33 -2.15 -7.29
C ILE A 94 8.69 -2.57 -6.75
N HIS A 95 9.33 -3.50 -7.44
CA HIS A 95 10.66 -4.02 -7.18
C HIS A 95 11.54 -3.84 -8.41
N HIS A 96 12.84 -3.93 -8.23
CA HIS A 96 13.79 -4.19 -9.29
C HIS A 96 14.35 -5.61 -9.16
N SER A 97 14.90 -6.16 -10.24
CA SER A 97 15.52 -7.50 -10.18
C SER A 97 16.84 -7.49 -9.42
N ALA A 98 17.46 -6.33 -9.28
CA ALA A 98 18.78 -6.11 -8.66
C ALA A 98 19.92 -6.87 -9.35
N THR A 99 19.76 -7.23 -10.62
CA THR A 99 20.74 -7.95 -11.42
C THR A 99 21.48 -7.00 -12.36
N ASP A 100 22.74 -7.30 -12.61
CA ASP A 100 23.59 -6.52 -13.51
C ASP A 100 23.61 -7.12 -14.95
N SER A 101 22.83 -8.16 -15.17
CA SER A 101 22.71 -8.87 -16.45
C SER A 101 21.24 -8.97 -16.85
N PRO A 102 20.95 -8.92 -18.15
CA PRO A 102 19.57 -9.15 -18.62
C PRO A 102 19.04 -10.52 -18.18
N GLU A 103 17.83 -10.54 -17.63
CA GLU A 103 17.17 -11.75 -17.19
C GLU A 103 15.78 -11.85 -17.79
N THR A 104 15.44 -13.05 -18.26
CA THR A 104 14.10 -13.32 -18.71
C THR A 104 13.16 -13.63 -17.53
N PRO A 105 11.85 -13.53 -17.69
CA PRO A 105 10.92 -13.94 -16.64
C PRO A 105 11.04 -15.44 -16.31
N GLU A 106 11.49 -16.26 -17.28
CA GLU A 106 11.78 -17.69 -17.09
C GLU A 106 13.01 -17.89 -16.20
N ASP A 107 14.06 -17.06 -16.36
CA ASP A 107 15.26 -17.11 -15.50
C ASP A 107 14.89 -16.79 -14.05
N ILE A 108 14.13 -15.73 -13.81
CA ILE A 108 13.59 -15.39 -12.50
C ILE A 108 12.72 -16.52 -11.94
N HIS A 109 11.87 -17.12 -12.77
CA HIS A 109 11.03 -18.24 -12.38
C HIS A 109 11.87 -19.44 -11.92
N LYS A 110 12.88 -19.81 -12.73
CA LYS A 110 13.82 -20.87 -12.39
C LYS A 110 14.58 -20.58 -11.11
N PHE A 111 15.14 -19.38 -10.97
CA PHE A 111 15.85 -18.97 -9.77
C PHE A 111 14.99 -19.09 -8.51
N HIS A 112 13.72 -18.71 -8.58
CA HIS A 112 12.79 -18.85 -7.45
C HIS A 112 12.46 -20.31 -7.16
N LEU A 113 12.32 -21.17 -8.17
CA LEU A 113 12.14 -22.63 -7.98
C LEU A 113 13.38 -23.26 -7.32
N ASP A 114 14.57 -22.90 -7.76
CA ASP A 114 15.84 -23.40 -7.21
C ASP A 114 16.03 -22.99 -5.73
N ASN A 115 15.40 -21.88 -5.31
CA ASN A 115 15.33 -21.44 -3.91
C ASN A 115 14.17 -22.09 -3.12
N GLY A 116 13.48 -23.09 -3.68
CA GLY A 116 12.39 -23.81 -3.01
C GLY A 116 11.04 -23.06 -3.00
N TRP A 117 10.90 -22.01 -3.81
CA TRP A 117 9.63 -21.32 -3.97
C TRP A 117 8.77 -21.99 -5.04
N SER A 118 7.50 -21.56 -5.16
CA SER A 118 6.59 -22.12 -6.17
C SER A 118 6.82 -21.60 -7.60
N GLY A 119 7.91 -20.88 -7.84
CA GLY A 119 8.24 -20.16 -9.07
C GLY A 119 8.20 -18.67 -8.90
N ILE A 120 8.18 -17.91 -10.00
CA ILE A 120 8.23 -16.44 -9.99
C ILE A 120 7.28 -15.86 -8.94
N GLY A 121 7.81 -14.97 -8.07
CA GLY A 121 7.08 -14.38 -6.95
C GLY A 121 6.22 -13.18 -7.33
N TYR A 122 6.52 -12.57 -8.46
CA TYR A 122 5.89 -11.35 -8.96
C TYR A 122 4.63 -11.67 -9.77
N HIS A 123 3.74 -10.69 -9.90
CA HIS A 123 2.55 -10.77 -10.75
C HIS A 123 2.83 -10.29 -12.17
N PHE A 124 3.74 -9.30 -12.29
CA PHE A 124 4.21 -8.79 -13.56
C PHE A 124 5.71 -8.59 -13.53
N TYR A 125 6.34 -8.77 -14.68
CA TYR A 125 7.76 -8.53 -14.90
C TYR A 125 7.92 -7.63 -16.12
N ILE A 126 8.62 -6.52 -15.98
CA ILE A 126 8.84 -5.54 -17.06
C ILE A 126 10.32 -5.57 -17.45
N ARG A 127 10.58 -5.92 -18.69
CA ARG A 127 11.93 -5.98 -19.23
C ARG A 127 12.50 -4.60 -19.55
N GLU A 128 13.81 -4.52 -19.82
CA GLU A 128 14.48 -3.27 -20.21
C GLU A 128 13.90 -2.65 -21.48
N ASP A 129 13.43 -3.46 -22.43
CA ASP A 129 12.77 -3.03 -23.67
C ASP A 129 11.32 -2.57 -23.46
N GLY A 130 10.82 -2.61 -22.22
CA GLY A 130 9.46 -2.26 -21.86
C GLY A 130 8.47 -3.42 -21.98
N THR A 131 8.83 -4.58 -22.53
CA THR A 131 7.91 -5.70 -22.67
C THR A 131 7.42 -6.18 -21.30
N ILE A 132 6.10 -6.28 -21.14
CA ILE A 132 5.47 -6.73 -19.90
C ILE A 132 5.14 -8.23 -20.01
N TYR A 133 5.57 -8.98 -19.02
CA TYR A 133 5.27 -10.40 -18.89
C TYR A 133 4.41 -10.66 -17.68
N LYS A 134 3.42 -11.52 -17.84
CA LYS A 134 2.62 -12.01 -16.73
C LYS A 134 3.40 -13.05 -15.93
N GLY A 135 3.41 -12.88 -14.61
CA GLY A 135 3.93 -13.85 -13.66
C GLY A 135 2.79 -14.64 -13.02
N ARG A 136 2.60 -14.48 -11.69
CA ARG A 136 1.46 -15.08 -10.99
C ARG A 136 0.16 -14.43 -11.40
N ASP A 137 -0.91 -15.23 -11.40
CA ASP A 137 -2.25 -14.68 -11.49
C ASP A 137 -2.53 -13.65 -10.38
N GLU A 138 -3.28 -12.61 -10.68
CA GLU A 138 -3.62 -11.52 -9.76
C GLU A 138 -4.37 -12.02 -8.52
N ASN A 139 -5.15 -13.12 -8.65
CA ASN A 139 -5.86 -13.75 -7.54
C ASN A 139 -4.98 -14.70 -6.71
N VAL A 140 -3.73 -14.93 -7.10
CA VAL A 140 -2.76 -15.75 -6.38
C VAL A 140 -1.88 -14.85 -5.51
N ILE A 141 -1.68 -15.25 -4.25
CA ILE A 141 -0.81 -14.49 -3.33
C ILE A 141 0.63 -14.54 -3.84
N GLY A 142 1.27 -13.39 -3.95
CA GLY A 142 2.65 -13.26 -4.39
C GLY A 142 3.68 -13.88 -3.44
N ALA A 143 4.93 -13.88 -3.87
CA ALA A 143 6.09 -14.17 -3.03
C ALA A 143 7.19 -13.16 -3.35
N HIS A 144 6.86 -11.87 -3.29
CA HIS A 144 7.74 -10.76 -3.70
C HIS A 144 8.11 -9.83 -2.55
N ALA A 145 7.33 -9.79 -1.46
CA ALA A 145 7.58 -8.90 -0.33
C ALA A 145 7.28 -9.62 0.99
N LYS A 146 8.32 -9.93 1.79
CA LYS A 146 8.15 -10.57 3.09
C LYS A 146 7.15 -9.78 3.95
N ASN A 147 6.13 -10.46 4.47
CA ASN A 147 5.04 -9.90 5.29
C ASN A 147 4.09 -8.92 4.56
N ALA A 148 4.23 -8.72 3.25
CA ALA A 148 3.39 -7.80 2.48
C ALA A 148 2.85 -8.40 1.17
N ASN A 149 2.87 -9.72 1.02
CA ASN A 149 2.38 -10.40 -0.18
C ASN A 149 0.86 -10.42 -0.28
N TYR A 150 0.15 -10.36 0.85
CA TYR A 150 -1.30 -10.45 0.87
C TYR A 150 -1.95 -9.12 0.48
N ASN A 151 -2.97 -9.18 -0.38
CA ASN A 151 -3.69 -8.03 -0.93
C ASN A 151 -2.77 -7.03 -1.67
N THR A 152 -1.72 -7.54 -2.34
CA THR A 152 -0.82 -6.74 -3.15
C THR A 152 -0.57 -7.37 -4.51
N LEU A 153 -0.22 -6.55 -5.51
CA LEU A 153 0.42 -6.98 -6.73
C LEU A 153 1.89 -6.59 -6.67
N GLY A 154 2.79 -7.52 -6.95
CA GLY A 154 4.21 -7.26 -7.10
C GLY A 154 4.55 -7.09 -8.58
N ILE A 155 5.16 -5.96 -8.91
CA ILE A 155 5.73 -5.69 -10.24
C ILE A 155 7.24 -5.67 -10.07
N CYS A 156 7.95 -6.48 -10.84
CA CYS A 156 9.41 -6.43 -10.88
C CYS A 156 9.84 -5.81 -12.20
N ILE A 157 10.77 -4.86 -12.10
CA ILE A 157 11.38 -4.19 -13.25
C ILE A 157 12.80 -4.72 -13.38
N GLU A 158 13.16 -5.14 -14.60
CA GLU A 158 14.51 -5.62 -14.92
C GLU A 158 15.55 -4.51 -14.73
N GLY A 159 16.65 -4.83 -14.06
CA GLY A 159 17.77 -3.92 -13.85
C GLY A 159 18.15 -3.74 -12.39
N ASN A 160 19.29 -3.06 -12.17
CA ASN A 160 19.80 -2.73 -10.84
C ASN A 160 19.73 -1.23 -10.59
N PHE A 161 18.63 -0.77 -10.03
CA PHE A 161 18.37 0.66 -9.83
C PHE A 161 19.10 1.27 -8.61
N GLU A 162 19.99 0.51 -7.97
CA GLU A 162 21.01 1.07 -7.09
C GLU A 162 22.20 1.64 -7.91
N LYS A 163 22.37 1.19 -9.16
CA LYS A 163 23.48 1.55 -10.05
C LYS A 163 23.05 2.35 -11.28
N GLU A 164 21.81 2.19 -11.73
CA GLU A 164 21.31 2.79 -12.95
C GLU A 164 19.90 3.34 -12.79
N GLY A 165 19.43 4.13 -13.75
CA GLY A 165 18.05 4.61 -13.81
C GLY A 165 17.17 3.72 -14.66
N LEU A 166 15.84 3.88 -14.53
CA LEU A 166 14.85 3.28 -15.42
C LEU A 166 15.13 3.67 -16.89
N LYS A 167 15.04 2.69 -17.78
CA LYS A 167 15.06 2.94 -19.23
C LYS A 167 13.76 3.64 -19.67
N GLU A 168 13.81 4.41 -20.73
CA GLU A 168 12.62 5.13 -21.21
C GLU A 168 11.46 4.21 -21.55
N ALA A 169 11.73 3.04 -22.17
CA ALA A 169 10.70 2.05 -22.47
C ALA A 169 9.99 1.53 -21.20
N GLN A 170 10.73 1.33 -20.10
CA GLN A 170 10.15 0.92 -18.81
C GLN A 170 9.28 2.03 -18.20
N LYS A 171 9.68 3.31 -18.32
CA LYS A 171 8.92 4.46 -17.82
C LYS A 171 7.55 4.60 -18.48
N ILE A 172 7.50 4.39 -19.80
CA ILE A 172 6.26 4.51 -20.58
C ILE A 172 5.18 3.58 -20.01
N HIS A 173 5.53 2.34 -19.70
CA HIS A 173 4.57 1.33 -19.21
C HIS A 173 4.25 1.44 -17.72
N LEU A 174 5.06 2.16 -16.95
CA LEU A 174 4.80 2.40 -15.52
C LEU A 174 3.90 3.62 -15.29
N LEU A 175 3.87 4.57 -16.22
CA LEU A 175 3.22 5.88 -16.04
C LEU A 175 1.93 6.04 -16.86
N ASN A 176 1.65 5.12 -17.78
CA ASN A 176 0.42 5.05 -18.56
C ASN A 176 -0.53 3.99 -18.00
#